data_5fce69875fa1d7236034a86448a5573f
#
_entry.id   5fce69875fa1d7236034a86448a5573f
#
_cell.length_a   1.000
_cell.length_b   1.000
_cell.length_c   1.000
_cell.angle_alpha   90.00
_cell.angle_beta   90.00
_cell.angle_gamma   90.00
#
_symmetry.space_group_name_H-M   'P 1'
#
loop_
_entity.id
_entity.type
_entity.pdbx_description
1 polymer ?
#
loop_
_entity_poly.entity_id
_entity_poly.type
_entity_poly.pdbx_seq_one_letter_code
_entity_poly.pdbx_strand_id
1 'polypeptide(L)'
;MSSKENFVAGVDEVGRGPLAGPVVAAAVVLPEKHEIEGLMDSKKLTKKKRETLYPIIQAKALGTGIGMVSVQKIDEINIREATFLAMERALKNLPMVPHSALIDGESLKSQIIPNKGIIKGDDKIDSIKAASIIAKVTRDRIMFHYGKIFPEYGFDQNSGYGTKVHMEALNQFKSTPIHRRSFSPVKKEMPTIKWLQENNRIQCMCEKLAALYLMENNFEIKKINHRNSDDGGLNIFAIGPDNQIILVEVIQKTDGADKEEVINIMKRDTLMSKISSSKLLDDYEIGNIVPRVDALTVKLIKNKSPIIEHFKGIINY
;
A
#
# COMPACT_ATOMS: atom_id res chain seq x y z
N MET A 1 21.69 1.44 42.75
CA MET A 1 20.84 0.45 42.08
C MET A 1 20.26 1.15 40.88
N SER A 2 20.72 0.81 39.68
CA SER A 2 20.14 1.35 38.42
C SER A 2 18.69 0.91 38.36
N SER A 3 17.73 1.84 38.37
CA SER A 3 16.34 1.52 38.10
C SER A 3 16.29 0.90 36.70
N LYS A 4 15.93 -0.41 36.60
CA LYS A 4 15.68 -1.03 35.31
C LYS A 4 14.59 -0.22 34.64
N GLU A 5 14.95 0.49 33.60
CA GLU A 5 13.97 1.20 32.76
C GLU A 5 12.90 0.20 32.31
N ASN A 6 11.66 0.47 32.66
CA ASN A 6 10.55 -0.44 32.34
C ASN A 6 9.87 0.04 31.04
N PHE A 7 10.30 -0.51 29.92
CA PHE A 7 9.76 -0.15 28.61
C PHE A 7 8.38 -0.76 28.41
N VAL A 8 7.36 0.08 28.29
CA VAL A 8 5.97 -0.32 28.02
C VAL A 8 5.57 0.18 26.65
N ALA A 9 5.18 -0.74 25.76
CA ALA A 9 4.69 -0.38 24.43
C ALA A 9 3.19 -0.09 24.46
N GLY A 10 2.75 0.99 23.81
CA GLY A 10 1.35 1.19 23.44
C GLY A 10 1.12 0.68 22.03
N VAL A 11 0.01 -0.01 21.81
CA VAL A 11 -0.32 -0.62 20.50
C VAL A 11 -1.75 -0.27 20.10
N ASP A 12 -1.91 0.14 18.84
CA ASP A 12 -3.21 0.42 18.24
C ASP A 12 -3.23 0.01 16.77
N GLU A 13 -4.44 -0.19 16.20
CA GLU A 13 -4.64 -0.55 14.81
C GLU A 13 -5.55 0.44 14.07
N VAL A 14 -5.49 0.36 12.75
CA VAL A 14 -6.37 1.07 11.82
C VAL A 14 -6.72 0.20 10.61
N GLY A 15 -7.91 0.38 10.09
CA GLY A 15 -8.29 -0.26 8.84
C GLY A 15 -9.07 -1.56 9.00
N ARG A 16 -9.80 -1.79 10.09
CA ARG A 16 -10.69 -2.96 10.25
C ARG A 16 -11.93 -2.89 9.37
N GLY A 17 -12.60 -1.74 9.33
CA GLY A 17 -13.88 -1.55 8.64
C GLY A 17 -13.84 -1.33 7.12
N PRO A 18 -12.77 -0.80 6.49
CA PRO A 18 -12.71 -0.57 5.05
C PRO A 18 -12.92 -1.82 4.20
N LEU A 19 -13.49 -1.64 3.00
CA LEU A 19 -13.69 -2.69 1.98
C LEU A 19 -12.40 -3.02 1.20
N ALA A 20 -11.41 -2.13 1.26
CA ALA A 20 -10.15 -2.25 0.53
C ALA A 20 -8.96 -1.84 1.40
N GLY A 21 -7.79 -2.35 1.03
CA GLY A 21 -6.51 -2.06 1.66
C GLY A 21 -6.22 -2.88 2.92
N PRO A 22 -4.98 -2.81 3.41
CA PRO A 22 -4.50 -3.60 4.53
C PRO A 22 -5.10 -3.15 5.86
N VAL A 23 -4.99 -4.00 6.89
CA VAL A 23 -5.00 -3.58 8.29
C VAL A 23 -3.58 -3.25 8.70
N VAL A 24 -3.40 -2.14 9.41
CA VAL A 24 -2.11 -1.64 9.88
C VAL A 24 -2.18 -1.43 11.38
N ALA A 25 -1.17 -1.87 12.11
CA ALA A 25 -0.99 -1.58 13.52
C ALA A 25 0.36 -0.92 13.75
N ALA A 26 0.47 -0.16 14.83
CA ALA A 26 1.73 0.36 15.30
C ALA A 26 1.92 0.03 16.78
N ALA A 27 3.19 -0.09 17.17
CA ALA A 27 3.64 -0.18 18.55
C ALA A 27 4.61 0.96 18.82
N VAL A 28 4.43 1.68 19.92
CA VAL A 28 5.25 2.83 20.28
C VAL A 28 5.67 2.73 21.74
N VAL A 29 6.96 2.87 21.99
CA VAL A 29 7.53 3.01 23.33
C VAL A 29 7.94 4.45 23.52
N LEU A 30 7.32 5.14 24.47
CA LEU A 30 7.67 6.52 24.82
C LEU A 30 8.54 6.57 26.09
N PRO A 31 9.48 7.52 26.19
CA PRO A 31 10.13 7.80 27.45
C PRO A 31 9.11 8.36 28.46
N GLU A 32 9.40 8.24 29.75
CA GLU A 32 8.51 8.73 30.82
C GLU A 32 8.17 10.25 30.66
N LYS A 33 9.15 11.03 30.22
CA LYS A 33 8.99 12.46 29.89
C LYS A 33 9.20 12.67 28.40
N HIS A 34 8.20 12.33 27.58
CA HIS A 34 8.31 12.40 26.11
C HIS A 34 8.09 13.82 25.54
N GLU A 35 7.47 14.73 26.30
CA GLU A 35 7.22 16.12 25.89
C GLU A 35 6.61 16.27 24.47
N ILE A 36 5.73 15.35 24.09
CA ILE A 36 4.97 15.41 22.83
C ILE A 36 3.62 16.03 23.13
N GLU A 37 3.46 17.30 22.75
CA GLU A 37 2.21 18.01 22.95
C GLU A 37 1.17 17.62 21.90
N GLY A 38 -0.11 17.61 22.31
CA GLY A 38 -1.25 17.43 21.41
C GLY A 38 -1.50 15.97 20.98
N LEU A 39 -0.95 14.98 21.70
CA LEU A 39 -1.33 13.59 21.54
C LEU A 39 -2.80 13.38 21.90
N MET A 40 -3.58 12.88 20.94
CA MET A 40 -5.01 12.55 21.09
C MET A 40 -5.30 11.34 20.23
N ASP A 41 -6.47 10.70 20.43
CA ASP A 41 -7.02 9.72 19.49
C ASP A 41 -6.95 10.27 18.05
N SER A 42 -6.37 9.49 17.14
CA SER A 42 -6.11 9.91 15.76
C SER A 42 -7.37 10.34 15.00
N LYS A 43 -8.54 9.82 15.38
CA LYS A 43 -9.84 10.15 14.78
C LYS A 43 -10.31 11.57 15.17
N LYS A 44 -9.84 12.09 16.30
CA LYS A 44 -10.12 13.45 16.78
C LYS A 44 -9.19 14.50 16.18
N LEU A 45 -8.12 14.08 15.52
CA LEU A 45 -7.14 14.96 14.88
C LEU A 45 -7.45 15.17 13.40
N THR A 46 -7.17 16.37 12.88
CA THR A 46 -7.16 16.61 11.43
C THR A 46 -6.02 15.86 10.76
N LYS A 47 -6.13 15.57 9.45
CA LYS A 47 -5.03 14.96 8.67
C LYS A 47 -3.73 15.74 8.82
N LYS A 48 -3.78 17.08 8.69
CA LYS A 48 -2.61 17.96 8.84
C LYS A 48 -1.94 17.80 10.21
N LYS A 49 -2.71 17.76 11.30
CA LYS A 49 -2.16 17.59 12.64
C LYS A 49 -1.51 16.24 12.85
N ARG A 50 -2.11 15.15 12.31
CA ARG A 50 -1.50 13.81 12.33
C ARG A 50 -0.18 13.77 11.57
N GLU A 51 -0.12 14.35 10.37
CA GLU A 51 1.12 14.43 9.56
C GLU A 51 2.22 15.26 10.26
N THR A 52 1.85 16.31 11.02
CA THR A 52 2.82 17.05 11.85
C THR A 52 3.32 16.22 13.03
N LEU A 53 2.44 15.48 13.71
CA LEU A 53 2.81 14.69 14.88
C LEU A 53 3.63 13.44 14.53
N TYR A 54 3.43 12.87 13.35
CA TYR A 54 4.10 11.65 12.92
C TYR A 54 5.63 11.71 13.05
N PRO A 55 6.36 12.67 12.45
CA PRO A 55 7.81 12.76 12.59
C PRO A 55 8.24 13.11 14.02
N ILE A 56 7.44 13.87 14.77
CA ILE A 56 7.74 14.20 16.18
C ILE A 56 7.70 12.93 17.04
N ILE A 57 6.68 12.09 16.84
CA ILE A 57 6.58 10.80 17.55
C ILE A 57 7.77 9.91 17.20
N GLN A 58 8.12 9.79 15.90
CA GLN A 58 9.27 8.99 15.49
C GLN A 58 10.59 9.46 16.07
N ALA A 59 10.79 10.78 16.22
CA ALA A 59 12.02 11.36 16.77
C ALA A 59 12.12 11.25 18.30
N LYS A 60 10.98 11.32 19.01
CA LYS A 60 10.94 11.32 20.48
C LYS A 60 10.67 9.97 21.13
N ALA A 61 10.12 9.00 20.37
CA ALA A 61 9.91 7.64 20.87
C ALA A 61 11.23 6.90 21.03
N LEU A 62 11.33 6.07 22.07
CA LEU A 62 12.43 5.12 22.25
C LEU A 62 12.41 4.03 21.17
N GLY A 63 11.23 3.73 20.65
CA GLY A 63 11.05 2.83 19.54
C GLY A 63 9.66 2.92 18.94
N THR A 64 9.59 2.72 17.62
CA THR A 64 8.36 2.57 16.85
C THR A 64 8.44 1.32 16.00
N GLY A 65 7.38 0.53 15.98
CA GLY A 65 7.25 -0.64 15.12
C GLY A 65 5.93 -0.61 14.39
N ILE A 66 5.93 -0.99 13.12
CA ILE A 66 4.73 -1.04 12.28
C ILE A 66 4.51 -2.48 11.83
N GLY A 67 3.27 -2.95 11.95
CA GLY A 67 2.83 -4.23 11.43
C GLY A 67 1.69 -4.06 10.45
N MET A 68 1.76 -4.78 9.34
CA MET A 68 0.75 -4.73 8.28
C MET A 68 0.33 -6.15 7.89
N VAL A 69 -0.96 -6.31 7.59
CA VAL A 69 -1.52 -7.56 7.05
C VAL A 69 -2.29 -7.25 5.78
N SER A 70 -1.94 -7.95 4.70
CA SER A 70 -2.50 -7.75 3.37
C SER A 70 -3.97 -8.21 3.28
N VAL A 71 -4.65 -7.78 2.22
CA VAL A 71 -6.04 -8.16 1.95
C VAL A 71 -6.21 -9.66 1.76
N GLN A 72 -5.23 -10.32 1.11
CA GLN A 72 -5.23 -11.77 0.89
C GLN A 72 -5.22 -12.51 2.23
N LYS A 73 -4.37 -12.06 3.15
CA LYS A 73 -4.29 -12.67 4.48
C LYS A 73 -5.53 -12.36 5.35
N ILE A 74 -6.12 -11.16 5.20
CA ILE A 74 -7.41 -10.83 5.83
C ILE A 74 -8.50 -11.80 5.36
N ASP A 75 -8.57 -12.08 4.06
CA ASP A 75 -9.55 -13.00 3.48
C ASP A 75 -9.35 -14.45 3.95
N GLU A 76 -8.10 -14.85 4.25
CA GLU A 76 -7.74 -16.17 4.72
C GLU A 76 -8.10 -16.40 6.21
N ILE A 77 -7.75 -15.44 7.09
CA ILE A 77 -7.82 -15.63 8.55
C ILE A 77 -8.90 -14.79 9.23
N ASN A 78 -9.69 -14.02 8.51
CA ASN A 78 -10.62 -12.97 8.91
C ASN A 78 -9.97 -11.70 9.50
N ILE A 79 -10.77 -10.62 9.60
CA ILE A 79 -10.24 -9.29 10.02
C ILE A 79 -9.82 -9.25 11.48
N ARG A 80 -10.45 -10.02 12.38
CA ARG A 80 -10.08 -10.03 13.80
C ARG A 80 -8.69 -10.65 14.00
N GLU A 81 -8.46 -11.83 13.45
CA GLU A 81 -7.16 -12.51 13.55
C GLU A 81 -6.06 -11.74 12.77
N ALA A 82 -6.42 -11.13 11.64
CA ALA A 82 -5.51 -10.25 10.90
C ALA A 82 -5.11 -9.00 11.70
N THR A 83 -6.03 -8.44 12.50
CA THR A 83 -5.72 -7.33 13.41
C THR A 83 -4.69 -7.75 14.48
N PHE A 84 -4.92 -8.88 15.14
CA PHE A 84 -3.95 -9.41 16.12
C PHE A 84 -2.58 -9.68 15.50
N LEU A 85 -2.57 -10.29 14.31
CA LEU A 85 -1.32 -10.53 13.58
C LEU A 85 -0.59 -9.21 13.22
N ALA A 86 -1.32 -8.16 12.86
CA ALA A 86 -0.72 -6.85 12.60
C ALA A 86 -0.11 -6.25 13.87
N MET A 87 -0.80 -6.34 15.01
CA MET A 87 -0.30 -5.87 16.30
C MET A 87 0.95 -6.65 16.76
N GLU A 88 0.95 -7.98 16.60
CA GLU A 88 2.11 -8.83 16.90
C GLU A 88 3.32 -8.47 16.02
N ARG A 89 3.10 -8.21 14.73
CA ARG A 89 4.14 -7.73 13.81
C ARG A 89 4.67 -6.36 14.22
N ALA A 90 3.79 -5.45 14.66
CA ALA A 90 4.20 -4.14 15.15
C ALA A 90 5.11 -4.25 16.37
N LEU A 91 4.76 -5.09 17.35
CA LEU A 91 5.59 -5.37 18.53
C LEU A 91 6.92 -6.01 18.16
N LYS A 92 6.92 -6.96 17.23
CA LYS A 92 8.15 -7.64 16.75
C LYS A 92 9.09 -6.70 16.00
N ASN A 93 8.55 -5.69 15.33
CA ASN A 93 9.30 -4.70 14.55
C ASN A 93 9.80 -3.51 15.38
N LEU A 94 9.57 -3.52 16.69
CA LEU A 94 10.23 -2.56 17.59
C LEU A 94 11.75 -2.80 17.59
N PRO A 95 12.57 -1.74 17.66
CA PRO A 95 14.04 -1.86 17.75
C PRO A 95 14.52 -2.44 19.08
N MET A 96 13.61 -2.66 20.04
CA MET A 96 13.85 -3.22 21.36
C MET A 96 12.70 -4.15 21.78
N VAL A 97 12.95 -5.08 22.70
CA VAL A 97 11.89 -5.91 23.28
C VAL A 97 11.31 -5.18 24.50
N PRO A 98 10.03 -4.76 24.49
CA PRO A 98 9.42 -4.12 25.65
C PRO A 98 9.14 -5.15 26.76
N HIS A 99 9.12 -4.69 28.02
CA HIS A 99 8.76 -5.55 29.16
C HIS A 99 7.29 -5.95 29.18
N SER A 100 6.42 -5.07 28.66
CA SER A 100 5.00 -5.31 28.51
C SER A 100 4.39 -4.43 27.42
N ALA A 101 3.16 -4.76 27.01
CA ALA A 101 2.41 -3.97 26.04
C ALA A 101 0.99 -3.65 26.54
N LEU A 102 0.53 -2.44 26.26
CA LEU A 102 -0.85 -1.98 26.44
C LEU A 102 -1.51 -1.90 25.08
N ILE A 103 -2.54 -2.69 24.89
CA ILE A 103 -3.23 -2.85 23.59
C ILE A 103 -4.53 -2.05 23.62
N ASP A 104 -4.82 -1.24 22.59
CA ASP A 104 -6.15 -0.67 22.48
C ASP A 104 -7.20 -1.78 22.28
N GLY A 105 -8.23 -1.77 23.12
CA GLY A 105 -9.32 -2.76 23.09
C GLY A 105 -8.95 -4.09 23.76
N GLU A 106 -8.78 -5.14 22.98
CA GLU A 106 -8.62 -6.54 23.46
C GLU A 106 -7.14 -6.96 23.54
N SER A 107 -6.78 -7.70 24.58
CA SER A 107 -5.43 -8.27 24.73
C SER A 107 -5.10 -9.29 23.65
N LEU A 108 -3.83 -9.37 23.26
CA LEU A 108 -3.34 -10.39 22.32
C LEU A 108 -3.36 -11.78 22.98
N LYS A 109 -3.71 -12.79 22.19
CA LYS A 109 -3.66 -14.20 22.63
C LYS A 109 -2.22 -14.68 22.83
N SER A 110 -1.30 -14.18 22.03
CA SER A 110 0.13 -14.45 22.15
C SER A 110 0.68 -13.78 23.42
N GLN A 111 1.39 -14.57 24.23
CA GLN A 111 2.02 -14.11 25.47
C GLN A 111 3.55 -13.97 25.32
N ILE A 112 4.04 -13.83 24.11
CA ILE A 112 5.49 -13.60 23.84
C ILE A 112 5.96 -12.32 24.56
N ILE A 113 5.11 -11.30 24.60
CA ILE A 113 5.27 -10.09 25.42
C ILE A 113 4.05 -10.03 26.34
N PRO A 114 4.22 -9.94 27.68
CA PRO A 114 3.11 -9.71 28.59
C PRO A 114 2.27 -8.53 28.13
N ASN A 115 0.98 -8.71 27.96
CA ASN A 115 0.14 -7.65 27.41
C ASN A 115 -1.22 -7.57 28.10
N LYS A 116 -1.81 -6.35 28.04
CA LYS A 116 -3.12 -6.07 28.62
C LYS A 116 -3.94 -5.22 27.67
N GLY A 117 -5.18 -5.64 27.40
CA GLY A 117 -6.16 -4.84 26.66
C GLY A 117 -6.69 -3.69 27.52
N ILE A 118 -6.78 -2.50 26.92
CA ILE A 118 -7.26 -1.27 27.54
C ILE A 118 -8.43 -0.74 26.72
N ILE A 119 -9.62 -0.80 27.26
CA ILE A 119 -10.83 -0.25 26.59
C ILE A 119 -10.67 1.27 26.43
N LYS A 120 -10.72 1.75 25.17
CA LYS A 120 -10.47 3.15 24.78
C LYS A 120 -9.11 3.63 25.27
N GLY A 121 -8.09 2.82 25.01
CA GLY A 121 -6.71 3.15 25.37
C GLY A 121 -6.17 4.34 24.58
N ASP A 122 -6.63 4.51 23.34
CA ASP A 122 -6.37 5.64 22.46
C ASP A 122 -6.85 7.01 23.01
N ASP A 123 -7.77 7.01 23.99
CA ASP A 123 -8.16 8.21 24.75
C ASP A 123 -7.34 8.46 26.02
N LYS A 124 -6.72 7.40 26.60
CA LYS A 124 -6.21 7.42 27.97
C LYS A 124 -4.69 7.39 28.08
N ILE A 125 -4.01 6.70 27.16
CA ILE A 125 -2.60 6.33 27.29
C ILE A 125 -1.81 6.91 26.12
N ASP A 126 -0.81 7.72 26.41
CA ASP A 126 -0.08 8.49 25.41
C ASP A 126 0.69 7.60 24.43
N SER A 127 1.25 6.47 24.86
CA SER A 127 1.89 5.52 23.94
C SER A 127 0.88 4.87 22.98
N ILE A 128 -0.37 4.62 23.41
CA ILE A 128 -1.44 4.13 22.52
C ILE A 128 -1.91 5.24 21.58
N LYS A 129 -2.08 6.49 22.06
CA LYS A 129 -2.39 7.64 21.19
C LYS A 129 -1.31 7.84 20.12
N ALA A 130 -0.05 7.74 20.48
CA ALA A 130 1.06 7.80 19.55
C ALA A 130 1.01 6.65 18.52
N ALA A 131 0.74 5.43 18.96
CA ALA A 131 0.55 4.27 18.07
C ALA A 131 -0.61 4.47 17.10
N SER A 132 -1.76 4.98 17.58
CA SER A 132 -2.92 5.34 16.75
C SER A 132 -2.55 6.30 15.61
N ILE A 133 -1.78 7.36 15.93
CA ILE A 133 -1.33 8.34 14.94
C ILE A 133 -0.37 7.70 13.93
N ILE A 134 0.62 6.92 14.38
CA ILE A 134 1.58 6.24 13.51
C ILE A 134 0.85 5.26 12.57
N ALA A 135 -0.02 4.42 13.10
CA ALA A 135 -0.79 3.46 12.29
C ALA A 135 -1.67 4.18 11.26
N LYS A 136 -2.39 5.25 11.69
CA LYS A 136 -3.30 6.02 10.83
C LYS A 136 -2.58 6.71 9.68
N VAL A 137 -1.49 7.42 9.94
CA VAL A 137 -0.72 8.11 8.91
C VAL A 137 -0.11 7.10 7.92
N THR A 138 0.46 6.02 8.44
CA THR A 138 1.04 4.97 7.60
C THR A 138 0.00 4.39 6.65
N ARG A 139 -1.18 4.03 7.16
CA ARG A 139 -2.24 3.46 6.33
C ARG A 139 -2.80 4.47 5.33
N ASP A 140 -3.02 5.71 5.74
CA ASP A 140 -3.54 6.76 4.85
C ASP A 140 -2.58 7.03 3.68
N ARG A 141 -1.25 6.98 3.89
CA ARG A 141 -0.24 7.06 2.83
C ARG A 141 -0.32 5.87 1.86
N ILE A 142 -0.49 4.64 2.36
CA ILE A 142 -0.70 3.46 1.51
C ILE A 142 -1.95 3.64 0.65
N MET A 143 -3.07 4.05 1.25
CA MET A 143 -4.32 4.26 0.52
C MET A 143 -4.24 5.40 -0.50
N PHE A 144 -3.46 6.44 -0.22
CA PHE A 144 -3.16 7.51 -1.18
C PHE A 144 -2.43 6.97 -2.43
N HIS A 145 -1.43 6.10 -2.25
CA HIS A 145 -0.75 5.46 -3.37
C HIS A 145 -1.67 4.51 -4.15
N TYR A 146 -2.54 3.77 -3.46
CA TYR A 146 -3.58 2.98 -4.12
C TYR A 146 -4.57 3.85 -4.89
N GLY A 147 -4.86 5.06 -4.43
CA GLY A 147 -5.67 6.03 -5.16
C GLY A 147 -5.07 6.44 -6.51
N LYS A 148 -3.74 6.51 -6.62
CA LYS A 148 -3.05 6.75 -7.91
C LYS A 148 -3.21 5.58 -8.89
N ILE A 149 -3.23 4.33 -8.38
CA ILE A 149 -3.38 3.13 -9.21
C ILE A 149 -4.84 2.89 -9.59
N PHE A 150 -5.76 3.19 -8.68
CA PHE A 150 -7.20 2.95 -8.82
C PHE A 150 -8.00 4.25 -8.60
N PRO A 151 -7.84 5.27 -9.45
CA PRO A 151 -8.44 6.59 -9.22
C PRO A 151 -9.98 6.55 -9.20
N GLU A 152 -10.58 5.55 -9.84
CA GLU A 152 -12.03 5.41 -9.93
C GLU A 152 -12.72 5.20 -8.56
N TYR A 153 -11.99 4.68 -7.56
CA TYR A 153 -12.55 4.29 -6.25
C TYR A 153 -12.39 5.39 -5.18
N GLY A 154 -11.62 6.45 -5.45
CA GLY A 154 -11.40 7.57 -4.52
C GLY A 154 -10.68 7.16 -3.23
N PHE A 155 -9.74 6.22 -3.27
CA PHE A 155 -9.04 5.69 -2.09
C PHE A 155 -8.19 6.73 -1.36
N ASP A 156 -7.72 7.74 -2.05
CA ASP A 156 -7.01 8.90 -1.51
C ASP A 156 -7.87 9.77 -0.58
N GLN A 157 -9.20 9.75 -0.78
CA GLN A 157 -10.19 10.48 0.00
C GLN A 157 -10.88 9.60 1.05
N ASN A 158 -11.33 8.41 0.66
CA ASN A 158 -12.14 7.54 1.49
C ASN A 158 -11.35 6.48 2.26
N SER A 159 -10.04 6.35 2.03
CA SER A 159 -9.17 5.34 2.66
C SER A 159 -9.73 3.91 2.59
N GLY A 160 -10.49 3.60 1.53
CA GLY A 160 -11.09 2.29 1.30
C GLY A 160 -12.42 2.02 2.02
N TYR A 161 -12.97 3.00 2.74
CA TYR A 161 -14.31 2.88 3.33
C TYR A 161 -15.39 2.91 2.25
N GLY A 162 -16.51 2.21 2.49
CA GLY A 162 -17.64 2.08 1.57
C GLY A 162 -18.47 3.36 1.46
N THR A 163 -17.85 4.46 1.05
CA THR A 163 -18.56 5.71 0.71
C THR A 163 -19.40 5.52 -0.55
N LYS A 164 -20.32 6.44 -0.84
CA LYS A 164 -21.15 6.40 -2.03
C LYS A 164 -20.29 6.27 -3.30
N VAL A 165 -19.25 7.09 -3.45
CA VAL A 165 -18.31 7.05 -4.59
C VAL A 165 -17.65 5.68 -4.72
N HIS A 166 -17.15 5.11 -3.61
CA HIS A 166 -16.52 3.80 -3.62
C HIS A 166 -17.51 2.67 -3.99
N MET A 167 -18.74 2.72 -3.48
CA MET A 167 -19.78 1.73 -3.80
C MET A 167 -20.23 1.83 -5.26
N GLU A 168 -20.40 3.02 -5.81
CA GLU A 168 -20.71 3.24 -7.23
C GLU A 168 -19.58 2.71 -8.14
N ALA A 169 -18.33 3.03 -7.81
CA ALA A 169 -17.16 2.53 -8.52
C ALA A 169 -17.06 0.99 -8.45
N LEU A 170 -17.31 0.40 -7.28
CA LEU A 170 -17.31 -1.05 -7.10
C LEU A 170 -18.36 -1.75 -7.98
N ASN A 171 -19.55 -1.19 -8.08
CA ASN A 171 -20.61 -1.69 -8.95
C ASN A 171 -20.24 -1.58 -10.44
N GLN A 172 -19.72 -0.43 -10.85
CA GLN A 172 -19.39 -0.13 -12.25
C GLN A 172 -18.13 -0.83 -12.75
N PHE A 173 -17.06 -0.82 -11.93
CA PHE A 173 -15.72 -1.27 -12.32
C PHE A 173 -15.33 -2.62 -11.72
N LYS A 174 -16.17 -3.19 -10.85
CA LYS A 174 -15.93 -4.41 -10.10
C LYS A 174 -14.80 -4.27 -9.06
N SER A 175 -14.50 -5.34 -8.34
CA SER A 175 -13.44 -5.31 -7.34
C SER A 175 -12.04 -5.41 -7.95
N THR A 176 -11.07 -4.85 -7.24
CA THR A 176 -9.65 -4.87 -7.60
C THR A 176 -8.88 -5.83 -6.68
N PRO A 177 -7.60 -6.14 -6.95
CA PRO A 177 -6.78 -7.00 -6.10
C PRO A 177 -6.59 -6.52 -4.65
N ILE A 178 -6.82 -5.24 -4.39
CA ILE A 178 -6.72 -4.66 -3.04
C ILE A 178 -8.05 -4.59 -2.28
N HIS A 179 -9.14 -5.12 -2.85
CA HIS A 179 -10.41 -5.28 -2.15
C HIS A 179 -10.45 -6.58 -1.35
N ARG A 180 -11.14 -6.54 -0.22
CA ARG A 180 -11.33 -7.69 0.69
C ARG A 180 -12.48 -8.55 0.21
N ARG A 181 -12.17 -9.67 -0.43
CA ARG A 181 -13.15 -10.58 -1.06
C ARG A 181 -14.13 -11.20 -0.07
N SER A 182 -13.74 -11.35 1.18
CA SER A 182 -14.59 -11.85 2.26
C SER A 182 -15.66 -10.87 2.73
N PHE A 183 -15.52 -9.57 2.40
CA PHE A 183 -16.47 -8.53 2.82
C PHE A 183 -17.70 -8.49 1.92
N SER A 184 -18.91 -8.38 2.51
CA SER A 184 -20.19 -8.59 1.83
C SER A 184 -20.34 -7.84 0.52
N PRO A 185 -20.18 -6.53 0.38
CA PRO A 185 -20.41 -5.90 -0.93
C PRO A 185 -19.37 -6.36 -1.97
N VAL A 186 -18.10 -6.54 -1.57
CA VAL A 186 -17.01 -6.93 -2.49
C VAL A 186 -17.20 -8.31 -3.08
N LYS A 187 -17.65 -9.28 -2.27
CA LYS A 187 -17.83 -10.68 -2.70
C LYS A 187 -18.73 -10.83 -3.92
N LYS A 188 -19.72 -9.94 -4.08
CA LYS A 188 -20.67 -9.96 -5.20
C LYS A 188 -20.12 -9.29 -6.46
N GLU A 189 -19.07 -8.48 -6.32
CA GLU A 189 -18.53 -7.63 -7.38
C GLU A 189 -17.14 -8.11 -7.87
N MET A 190 -16.86 -9.40 -7.76
CA MET A 190 -15.61 -9.99 -8.27
C MET A 190 -15.61 -10.05 -9.79
N PRO A 191 -14.61 -9.45 -10.49
CA PRO A 191 -14.53 -9.54 -11.94
C PRO A 191 -14.10 -10.95 -12.36
N THR A 192 -14.68 -11.44 -13.46
CA THR A 192 -14.17 -12.63 -14.17
C THR A 192 -13.30 -12.18 -15.35
N ILE A 193 -12.41 -13.08 -15.84
CA ILE A 193 -11.62 -12.81 -17.06
C ILE A 193 -12.58 -12.51 -18.24
N LYS A 194 -13.67 -13.26 -18.36
CA LYS A 194 -14.69 -13.03 -19.38
C LYS A 194 -15.27 -11.60 -19.29
N TRP A 195 -15.64 -11.17 -18.09
CA TRP A 195 -16.14 -9.79 -17.88
C TRP A 195 -15.11 -8.73 -18.28
N LEU A 196 -13.83 -8.93 -17.91
CA LEU A 196 -12.75 -8.03 -18.30
C LEU A 196 -12.57 -7.96 -19.81
N GLN A 197 -12.70 -9.10 -20.52
CA GLN A 197 -12.64 -9.16 -21.99
C GLN A 197 -13.79 -8.41 -22.64
N GLU A 198 -15.03 -8.71 -22.22
CA GLU A 198 -16.25 -8.11 -22.77
C GLU A 198 -16.34 -6.60 -22.54
N ASN A 199 -15.65 -6.08 -21.52
CA ASN A 199 -15.61 -4.65 -21.19
C ASN A 199 -14.29 -3.96 -21.60
N ASN A 200 -13.42 -4.61 -22.39
CA ASN A 200 -12.13 -4.09 -22.85
C ASN A 200 -11.20 -3.64 -21.69
N ARG A 201 -11.22 -4.35 -20.54
CA ARG A 201 -10.51 -3.95 -19.32
C ARG A 201 -9.29 -4.80 -19.00
N ILE A 202 -8.95 -5.80 -19.81
CA ILE A 202 -7.81 -6.69 -19.54
C ILE A 202 -6.50 -5.92 -19.46
N GLN A 203 -6.20 -5.09 -20.48
CA GLN A 203 -4.95 -4.30 -20.50
C GLN A 203 -4.86 -3.35 -19.30
N CYS A 204 -5.93 -2.61 -19.01
CA CYS A 204 -6.01 -1.74 -17.84
C CYS A 204 -5.78 -2.52 -16.52
N MET A 205 -6.31 -3.73 -16.39
CA MET A 205 -6.06 -4.58 -15.22
C MET A 205 -4.60 -5.03 -15.15
N CYS A 206 -3.99 -5.40 -16.28
CA CYS A 206 -2.56 -5.74 -16.34
C CYS A 206 -1.67 -4.56 -15.92
N GLU A 207 -1.97 -3.36 -16.36
CA GLU A 207 -1.26 -2.13 -15.95
C GLU A 207 -1.37 -1.86 -14.46
N LYS A 208 -2.56 -2.02 -13.89
CA LYS A 208 -2.80 -1.85 -12.45
C LYS A 208 -2.08 -2.93 -11.62
N LEU A 209 -2.06 -4.18 -12.09
CA LEU A 209 -1.30 -5.26 -11.46
C LEU A 209 0.21 -5.04 -11.53
N ALA A 210 0.71 -4.55 -12.66
CA ALA A 210 2.11 -4.18 -12.82
C ALA A 210 2.49 -3.04 -11.86
N ALA A 211 1.63 -2.02 -11.71
CA ALA A 211 1.85 -0.92 -10.77
C ALA A 211 1.86 -1.39 -9.31
N LEU A 212 0.95 -2.31 -8.92
CA LEU A 212 0.97 -2.92 -7.59
C LEU A 212 2.26 -3.70 -7.35
N TYR A 213 2.70 -4.51 -8.32
CA TYR A 213 3.95 -5.25 -8.25
C TYR A 213 5.15 -4.32 -8.05
N LEU A 214 5.23 -3.22 -8.80
CA LEU A 214 6.30 -2.23 -8.64
C LEU A 214 6.26 -1.60 -7.24
N MET A 215 5.09 -1.21 -6.75
CA MET A 215 4.93 -0.65 -5.40
C MET A 215 5.35 -1.63 -4.30
N GLU A 216 5.02 -2.92 -4.42
CA GLU A 216 5.44 -3.99 -3.50
C GLU A 216 6.98 -4.22 -3.53
N ASN A 217 7.64 -3.83 -4.64
CA ASN A 217 9.09 -3.86 -4.81
C ASN A 217 9.76 -2.50 -4.55
N ASN A 218 9.12 -1.63 -3.77
CA ASN A 218 9.62 -0.31 -3.33
C ASN A 218 9.83 0.71 -4.47
N PHE A 219 9.08 0.59 -5.57
CA PHE A 219 9.02 1.65 -6.57
C PHE A 219 7.93 2.65 -6.21
N GLU A 220 8.21 3.94 -6.34
CA GLU A 220 7.20 4.98 -6.19
C GLU A 220 6.49 5.21 -7.52
N ILE A 221 5.20 4.89 -7.62
CA ILE A 221 4.39 5.14 -8.80
C ILE A 221 4.07 6.63 -8.89
N LYS A 222 4.52 7.29 -9.95
CA LYS A 222 4.23 8.70 -10.22
C LYS A 222 3.00 8.86 -11.11
N LYS A 223 2.91 8.12 -12.21
CA LYS A 223 1.80 8.18 -13.16
C LYS A 223 1.56 6.83 -13.84
N ILE A 224 0.30 6.54 -14.13
CA ILE A 224 -0.11 5.42 -14.99
C ILE A 224 -0.87 6.03 -16.16
N ASN A 225 -0.41 5.74 -17.39
CA ASN A 225 -1.08 6.10 -18.62
C ASN A 225 -1.81 4.88 -19.16
N HIS A 226 -3.14 4.97 -19.29
CA HIS A 226 -3.90 3.92 -19.97
C HIS A 226 -3.78 4.11 -21.48
N ARG A 227 -3.67 3.00 -22.24
CA ARG A 227 -3.48 3.00 -23.71
C ARG A 227 -4.56 3.73 -24.52
N ASN A 228 -5.67 4.12 -23.90
CA ASN A 228 -6.73 4.89 -24.54
C ASN A 228 -6.53 6.41 -24.46
N SER A 229 -5.44 6.90 -23.87
CA SER A 229 -5.05 8.31 -23.94
C SER A 229 -4.29 8.53 -25.25
N ASP A 230 -4.62 9.60 -25.96
CA ASP A 230 -4.00 10.03 -27.23
C ASP A 230 -2.47 10.24 -27.14
N ASP A 231 -1.91 10.13 -25.95
CA ASP A 231 -0.50 10.36 -25.65
C ASP A 231 0.45 9.22 -26.04
N GLY A 232 -0.01 8.11 -26.63
CA GLY A 232 0.80 7.04 -27.24
C GLY A 232 2.01 6.49 -26.46
N GLY A 233 2.11 6.85 -25.16
CA GLY A 233 3.29 6.69 -24.31
C GLY A 233 3.38 5.34 -23.59
N LEU A 234 4.47 5.20 -22.81
CA LEU A 234 4.70 4.10 -21.90
C LEU A 234 3.63 4.05 -20.79
N ASN A 235 3.33 2.84 -20.30
CA ASN A 235 2.19 2.66 -19.41
C ASN A 235 2.40 3.21 -18.00
N ILE A 236 3.62 3.08 -17.43
CA ILE A 236 3.88 3.48 -16.05
C ILE A 236 5.15 4.33 -15.98
N PHE A 237 5.07 5.43 -15.24
CA PHE A 237 6.21 6.21 -14.79
C PHE A 237 6.40 5.99 -13.28
N ALA A 238 7.62 5.58 -12.90
CA ALA A 238 7.95 5.27 -11.52
C ALA A 238 9.38 5.74 -11.16
N ILE A 239 9.64 5.88 -9.86
CA ILE A 239 10.99 6.04 -9.31
C ILE A 239 11.35 4.76 -8.58
N GLY A 240 12.50 4.18 -8.91
CA GLY A 240 13.03 2.98 -8.27
C GLY A 240 13.60 3.24 -6.86
N PRO A 241 13.89 2.19 -6.09
CA PRO A 241 14.44 2.29 -4.74
C PRO A 241 15.84 2.94 -4.71
N ASP A 242 16.53 2.99 -5.85
CA ASP A 242 17.81 3.65 -6.10
C ASP A 242 17.67 5.10 -6.60
N ASN A 243 16.46 5.69 -6.51
CA ASN A 243 16.08 6.98 -7.07
C ASN A 243 16.19 7.08 -8.60
N GLN A 244 16.38 5.96 -9.32
CA GLN A 244 16.42 5.95 -10.77
C GLN A 244 15.02 6.13 -11.34
N ILE A 245 14.90 6.99 -12.35
CA ILE A 245 13.67 7.18 -13.12
C ILE A 245 13.46 5.99 -14.03
N ILE A 246 12.25 5.44 -13.99
CA ILE A 246 11.90 4.22 -14.71
C ILE A 246 10.61 4.44 -15.50
N LEU A 247 10.70 4.13 -16.77
CA LEU A 247 9.56 4.06 -17.67
C LEU A 247 9.24 2.60 -17.96
N VAL A 248 7.99 2.21 -17.81
CA VAL A 248 7.59 0.79 -17.93
C VAL A 248 6.55 0.59 -19.00
N GLU A 249 6.83 -0.35 -19.90
CA GLU A 249 5.85 -0.90 -20.82
C GLU A 249 5.23 -2.16 -20.21
N VAL A 250 3.90 -2.22 -20.18
CA VAL A 250 3.16 -3.36 -19.64
C VAL A 250 2.57 -4.17 -20.80
N ILE A 251 2.94 -5.44 -20.87
CA ILE A 251 2.55 -6.37 -21.92
C ILE A 251 1.63 -7.43 -21.33
N GLN A 252 0.40 -7.50 -21.83
CA GLN A 252 -0.47 -8.63 -21.54
C GLN A 252 0.11 -9.89 -22.20
N LYS A 253 0.44 -10.92 -21.41
CA LYS A 253 0.95 -12.20 -21.90
C LYS A 253 -0.20 -13.18 -22.12
N THR A 254 -0.31 -13.71 -23.32
CA THR A 254 -1.16 -14.88 -23.66
C THR A 254 -0.32 -16.15 -23.55
N ASP A 255 -0.95 -17.33 -23.66
CA ASP A 255 -0.20 -18.60 -23.63
C ASP A 255 0.77 -18.68 -24.81
N GLY A 256 2.06 -18.93 -24.53
CA GLY A 256 3.08 -19.22 -25.54
C GLY A 256 4.11 -18.12 -25.82
N ALA A 257 3.93 -16.87 -25.34
CA ALA A 257 4.93 -15.83 -25.56
C ALA A 257 6.21 -16.07 -24.73
N ASP A 258 7.36 -16.20 -25.39
CA ASP A 258 8.65 -16.32 -24.75
C ASP A 258 9.37 -14.96 -24.59
N LYS A 259 10.59 -15.00 -24.03
CA LYS A 259 11.40 -13.79 -23.78
C LYS A 259 11.80 -13.07 -25.08
N GLU A 260 12.06 -13.81 -26.15
CA GLU A 260 12.44 -13.24 -27.44
C GLU A 260 11.27 -12.51 -28.11
N GLU A 261 10.06 -13.05 -27.97
CA GLU A 261 8.84 -12.40 -28.47
C GLU A 261 8.55 -11.08 -27.73
N VAL A 262 8.78 -11.02 -26.41
CA VAL A 262 8.67 -9.78 -25.61
C VAL A 262 9.67 -8.73 -26.11
N ILE A 263 10.93 -9.11 -26.36
CA ILE A 263 11.98 -8.21 -26.86
C ILE A 263 11.66 -7.76 -28.31
N ASN A 264 11.10 -8.63 -29.13
CA ASN A 264 10.72 -8.32 -30.53
C ASN A 264 9.50 -7.38 -30.61
N ILE A 265 8.54 -7.50 -29.70
CA ILE A 265 7.38 -6.57 -29.56
C ILE A 265 7.86 -5.17 -29.23
N MET A 266 8.98 -5.06 -28.50
CA MET A 266 9.59 -3.83 -28.06
C MET A 266 10.72 -3.40 -29.02
N LYS A 267 10.43 -3.32 -30.32
CA LYS A 267 11.41 -2.79 -31.28
C LYS A 267 11.91 -1.42 -30.80
N ARG A 268 13.23 -1.30 -30.68
CA ARG A 268 13.94 -0.11 -30.17
C ARG A 268 13.40 1.21 -30.73
N ASP A 269 13.12 1.24 -32.03
CA ASP A 269 12.64 2.46 -32.71
C ASP A 269 11.22 2.87 -32.29
N THR A 270 10.33 1.91 -32.08
CA THR A 270 8.96 2.17 -31.59
C THR A 270 8.97 2.68 -30.14
N LEU A 271 9.89 2.16 -29.34
CA LEU A 271 10.01 2.54 -27.94
C LEU A 271 10.66 3.92 -27.77
N MET A 272 11.70 4.23 -28.56
CA MET A 272 12.33 5.57 -28.61
C MET A 272 11.36 6.64 -29.08
N SER A 273 10.50 6.33 -30.07
CA SER A 273 9.42 7.20 -30.50
C SER A 273 8.41 7.47 -29.37
N LYS A 274 8.05 6.43 -28.61
CA LYS A 274 7.14 6.55 -27.45
C LYS A 274 7.77 7.37 -26.31
N ILE A 275 9.06 7.23 -26.04
CA ILE A 275 9.79 8.02 -25.04
C ILE A 275 9.81 9.49 -25.46
N SER A 276 10.17 9.77 -26.71
CA SER A 276 10.27 11.14 -27.25
C SER A 276 8.93 11.85 -27.35
N SER A 277 7.82 11.12 -27.54
CA SER A 277 6.45 11.66 -27.59
C SER A 277 5.78 11.72 -26.21
N SER A 278 6.42 11.17 -25.15
CA SER A 278 5.81 11.16 -23.84
C SER A 278 6.01 12.50 -23.15
N LYS A 279 4.96 13.31 -23.06
CA LYS A 279 4.90 14.51 -22.21
C LYS A 279 5.18 14.22 -20.72
N LEU A 280 5.36 12.95 -20.35
CA LEU A 280 5.67 12.52 -18.99
C LEU A 280 6.99 13.07 -18.47
N LEU A 281 7.96 13.29 -19.35
CA LEU A 281 9.28 13.81 -18.98
C LEU A 281 9.25 15.34 -18.75
N ASP A 282 8.37 16.04 -19.48
CA ASP A 282 8.24 17.50 -19.38
C ASP A 282 7.60 17.93 -18.05
N ASP A 283 6.63 17.16 -17.56
CA ASP A 283 5.89 17.45 -16.32
C ASP A 283 6.75 17.33 -15.04
N TYR A 284 7.96 16.73 -15.11
CA TYR A 284 8.78 16.41 -13.94
C TYR A 284 10.15 17.06 -13.91
N GLU A 285 10.44 18.05 -14.76
CA GLU A 285 11.72 18.78 -14.81
C GLU A 285 12.96 17.86 -14.78
N ILE A 286 12.89 16.71 -15.47
CA ILE A 286 13.88 15.62 -15.36
C ILE A 286 15.24 15.98 -15.95
N GLY A 287 15.33 17.12 -16.64
CA GLY A 287 16.61 17.61 -17.21
C GLY A 287 17.28 16.57 -18.14
N ASN A 288 18.58 16.40 -18.02
CA ASN A 288 19.39 15.46 -18.83
C ASN A 288 19.46 14.03 -18.27
N ILE A 289 18.55 13.62 -17.37
CA ILE A 289 18.55 12.27 -16.79
C ILE A 289 17.96 11.30 -17.80
N VAL A 290 18.75 10.29 -18.16
CA VAL A 290 18.30 9.20 -19.03
C VAL A 290 17.50 8.18 -18.21
N PRO A 291 16.19 8.00 -18.47
CA PRO A 291 15.39 7.05 -17.70
C PRO A 291 15.74 5.61 -18.10
N ARG A 292 15.74 4.69 -17.12
CA ARG A 292 15.77 3.25 -17.44
C ARG A 292 14.42 2.83 -18.00
N VAL A 293 14.43 2.01 -19.03
CA VAL A 293 13.21 1.45 -19.61
C VAL A 293 13.10 -0.03 -19.24
N ASP A 294 12.01 -0.37 -18.57
CA ASP A 294 11.70 -1.74 -18.15
C ASP A 294 10.46 -2.26 -18.89
N ALA A 295 10.33 -3.58 -19.00
CA ALA A 295 9.09 -4.24 -19.40
C ALA A 295 8.53 -5.09 -18.27
N LEU A 296 7.21 -5.09 -18.13
CA LEU A 296 6.49 -6.01 -17.27
C LEU A 296 5.51 -6.82 -18.10
N THR A 297 5.65 -8.15 -18.10
CA THR A 297 4.63 -9.02 -18.66
C THR A 297 3.66 -9.46 -17.59
N VAL A 298 2.37 -9.46 -17.90
CA VAL A 298 1.31 -9.86 -16.96
C VAL A 298 0.42 -10.91 -17.63
N LYS A 299 0.38 -12.12 -17.03
CA LYS A 299 -0.50 -13.21 -17.45
C LYS A 299 -1.61 -13.40 -16.41
N LEU A 300 -2.85 -13.15 -16.81
CA LEU A 300 -4.01 -13.44 -15.98
C LEU A 300 -4.37 -14.94 -16.07
N ILE A 301 -4.54 -15.57 -14.90
CA ILE A 301 -4.88 -17.00 -14.82
C ILE A 301 -6.20 -17.14 -14.07
N LYS A 302 -7.13 -17.90 -14.65
CA LYS A 302 -8.43 -18.15 -14.02
C LYS A 302 -8.25 -18.80 -12.65
N ASN A 303 -8.83 -18.19 -11.62
CA ASN A 303 -8.82 -18.66 -10.23
C ASN A 303 -7.41 -18.80 -9.58
N LYS A 304 -6.40 -18.11 -10.13
CA LYS A 304 -5.04 -18.11 -9.58
C LYS A 304 -4.50 -16.67 -9.54
N SER A 305 -3.41 -16.49 -8.81
CA SER A 305 -2.65 -15.24 -8.85
C SER A 305 -2.09 -15.00 -10.26
N PRO A 306 -2.02 -13.74 -10.73
CA PRO A 306 -1.38 -13.42 -11.99
C PRO A 306 0.10 -13.77 -11.94
N ILE A 307 0.68 -14.14 -13.08
CA ILE A 307 2.13 -14.26 -13.22
C ILE A 307 2.65 -12.94 -13.77
N ILE A 308 3.62 -12.36 -13.09
CA ILE A 308 4.27 -11.09 -13.48
C ILE A 308 5.77 -11.35 -13.60
N GLU A 309 6.33 -10.98 -14.75
CA GLU A 309 7.77 -11.07 -15.01
C GLU A 309 8.29 -9.67 -15.31
N HIS A 310 9.41 -9.27 -14.67
CA HIS A 310 10.01 -7.95 -14.76
C HIS A 310 11.33 -8.02 -15.50
N PHE A 311 11.43 -7.38 -16.65
CA PHE A 311 12.63 -7.25 -17.48
C PHE A 311 13.18 -5.83 -17.33
N LYS A 312 14.30 -5.72 -16.62
CA LYS A 312 14.94 -4.43 -16.32
C LYS A 312 15.91 -4.02 -17.43
N GLY A 313 15.94 -2.71 -17.75
CA GLY A 313 16.92 -2.14 -18.66
C GLY A 313 16.88 -2.74 -20.06
N ILE A 314 15.69 -2.88 -20.63
CA ILE A 314 15.51 -3.48 -21.96
C ILE A 314 16.07 -2.63 -23.11
N ILE A 315 16.33 -1.35 -22.86
CA ILE A 315 17.09 -0.46 -23.74
C ILE A 315 18.36 -0.04 -23.01
N ASN A 316 19.50 -0.36 -23.56
CA ASN A 316 20.78 0.24 -23.20
C ASN A 316 21.00 1.42 -24.14
N TYR A 317 21.15 2.62 -23.58
CA TYR A 317 21.53 3.84 -24.30
C TYR A 317 23.03 3.82 -24.60
#